data_b8c7882f42fa1aa5985b76e4c1638672
#
_entry.id   b8c7882f42fa1aa5985b76e4c1638672
#
_cell.length_a   1.000
_cell.length_b   1.000
_cell.length_c   1.000
_cell.angle_alpha   90.00
_cell.angle_beta   90.00
_cell.angle_gamma   90.00
#
_symmetry.space_group_name_H-M   'P 1'
#
loop_
_entity.id
_entity.type
_entity.pdbx_description
1 polymer ?
#
loop_
_entity_poly.entity_id
_entity_poly.type
_entity_poly.pdbx_seq_one_letter_code
_entity_poly.pdbx_strand_id
1 'polypeptide(L)'
;MVDVELNKARFLQIYEENIKREGSDKLLKWLCDSDFFVAPASSKFHNAILGGLCDHSLNVYDRAVELIENENKKENSLFKNVSTESIAISTLLHDLCKVYYYKVSLRNVKNEFGTWEQVPYYTVDEKLPYGHGEKSVYMISGFMRLTREEAMAINWHMGGFDKRVVGGDFSISKAFSQFPFATLVHIADIMATYFDEDRD
;
A
#
# COMPACT_ATOMS: atom_id res chain seq x y z
N MET A 1 -9.54 -6.97 15.11
CA MET A 1 -8.11 -7.31 15.44
C MET A 1 -7.54 -8.02 14.23
N VAL A 2 -6.43 -7.53 13.66
CA VAL A 2 -5.78 -8.12 12.48
C VAL A 2 -5.17 -9.47 12.84
N ASP A 3 -5.49 -10.51 12.07
CA ASP A 3 -4.83 -11.82 12.18
C ASP A 3 -3.62 -11.85 11.24
N VAL A 4 -2.45 -11.63 11.81
CA VAL A 4 -1.18 -11.50 11.07
C VAL A 4 -0.85 -12.76 10.27
N GLU A 5 -1.05 -13.95 10.85
CA GLU A 5 -0.72 -15.21 10.19
C GLU A 5 -1.69 -15.53 9.05
N LEU A 6 -2.98 -15.30 9.26
CA LEU A 6 -4.00 -15.47 8.23
C LEU A 6 -3.77 -14.51 7.05
N ASN A 7 -3.50 -13.24 7.34
CA ASN A 7 -3.23 -12.22 6.33
C ASN A 7 -1.94 -12.53 5.56
N LYS A 8 -0.88 -12.96 6.26
CA LYS A 8 0.35 -13.41 5.61
C LYS A 8 0.10 -14.58 4.67
N ALA A 9 -0.62 -15.60 5.13
CA ALA A 9 -0.94 -16.76 4.30
C ALA A 9 -1.73 -16.37 3.04
N ARG A 10 -2.74 -15.49 3.21
CA ARG A 10 -3.54 -14.96 2.10
C ARG A 10 -2.71 -14.12 1.13
N PHE A 11 -1.86 -13.24 1.63
CA PHE A 11 -0.96 -12.43 0.81
C PHE A 11 -0.05 -13.31 -0.05
N LEU A 12 0.60 -14.31 0.56
CA LEU A 12 1.48 -15.25 -0.12
C LEU A 12 0.72 -16.00 -1.23
N GLN A 13 -0.49 -16.49 -0.93
CA GLN A 13 -1.33 -17.16 -1.91
C GLN A 13 -1.62 -16.24 -3.12
N ILE A 14 -2.14 -15.02 -2.89
CA ILE A 14 -2.46 -14.08 -3.97
C ILE A 14 -1.20 -13.72 -4.76
N TYR A 15 -0.09 -13.48 -4.07
CA TYR A 15 1.18 -13.16 -4.71
C TYR A 15 1.65 -14.29 -5.61
N GLU A 16 1.73 -15.51 -5.08
CA GLU A 16 2.20 -16.69 -5.82
C GLU A 16 1.27 -17.10 -6.96
N GLU A 17 -0.03 -16.90 -6.83
CA GLU A 17 -0.98 -17.20 -7.90
C GLU A 17 -0.87 -16.21 -9.07
N ASN A 18 -0.66 -14.93 -8.80
CA ASN A 18 -0.79 -13.87 -9.81
C ASN A 18 0.53 -13.31 -10.31
N ILE A 19 1.60 -13.22 -9.50
CA ILE A 19 2.84 -12.54 -9.87
C ILE A 19 3.89 -13.56 -10.31
N LYS A 20 4.15 -13.61 -11.62
CA LYS A 20 5.02 -14.63 -12.23
C LYS A 20 6.23 -14.06 -12.98
N ARG A 21 6.38 -12.75 -13.03
CA ARG A 21 7.47 -12.13 -13.76
C ARG A 21 8.82 -12.37 -13.11
N GLU A 22 9.88 -12.27 -13.92
CA GLU A 22 11.26 -12.46 -13.48
C GLU A 22 11.59 -11.54 -12.30
N GLY A 23 12.17 -12.12 -11.24
CA GLY A 23 12.56 -11.43 -10.02
C GLY A 23 11.48 -11.39 -8.93
N SER A 24 10.25 -11.84 -9.22
CA SER A 24 9.16 -11.88 -8.23
C SER A 24 9.48 -12.81 -7.05
N ASP A 25 10.15 -13.93 -7.31
CA ASP A 25 10.63 -14.87 -6.29
C ASP A 25 11.60 -14.24 -5.30
N LYS A 26 12.53 -13.42 -5.82
CA LYS A 26 13.49 -12.68 -4.98
C LYS A 26 12.82 -11.60 -4.13
N LEU A 27 11.84 -10.90 -4.72
CA LEU A 27 11.06 -9.90 -3.98
C LEU A 27 10.24 -10.58 -2.89
N LEU A 28 9.55 -11.70 -3.19
CA LEU A 28 8.75 -12.43 -2.21
C LEU A 28 9.63 -12.92 -1.04
N LYS A 29 10.79 -13.48 -1.35
CA LYS A 29 11.75 -13.87 -0.31
C LYS A 29 12.16 -12.68 0.55
N TRP A 30 12.49 -11.56 -0.06
CA TRP A 30 12.87 -10.35 0.67
C TRP A 30 11.72 -9.82 1.55
N LEU A 31 10.46 -9.85 1.07
CA LEU A 31 9.29 -9.53 1.87
C LEU A 31 9.16 -10.45 3.10
N CYS A 32 9.35 -11.75 2.92
CA CYS A 32 9.30 -12.72 4.01
C CYS A 32 10.41 -12.51 5.07
N ASP A 33 11.57 -12.03 4.64
CA ASP A 33 12.71 -11.76 5.50
C ASP A 33 12.66 -10.35 6.15
N SER A 34 11.73 -9.49 5.70
CA SER A 34 11.54 -8.12 6.18
C SER A 34 10.48 -8.02 7.27
N ASP A 35 10.22 -6.79 7.73
CA ASP A 35 9.14 -6.48 8.66
C ASP A 35 7.76 -6.27 7.98
N PHE A 36 7.64 -6.46 6.67
CA PHE A 36 6.42 -6.17 5.89
C PHE A 36 5.15 -6.75 6.53
N PHE A 37 5.20 -8.00 7.00
CA PHE A 37 4.03 -8.69 7.55
C PHE A 37 3.68 -8.28 8.99
N VAL A 38 4.56 -7.55 9.66
CA VAL A 38 4.36 -7.09 11.04
C VAL A 38 4.36 -5.57 11.18
N ALA A 39 4.78 -4.84 10.14
CA ALA A 39 4.77 -3.39 10.11
C ALA A 39 3.34 -2.81 10.18
N PRO A 40 3.15 -1.62 10.79
CA PRO A 40 1.88 -0.91 10.73
C PRO A 40 1.69 -0.23 9.36
N ALA A 41 0.44 0.02 8.96
CA ALA A 41 0.14 0.80 7.75
C ALA A 41 0.39 2.29 7.96
N SER A 42 0.25 2.80 9.18
CA SER A 42 0.49 4.21 9.52
C SER A 42 1.07 4.35 10.92
N SER A 43 1.52 5.55 11.28
CA SER A 43 2.01 5.82 12.65
C SER A 43 0.89 6.08 13.66
N LYS A 44 -0.31 6.50 13.21
CA LYS A 44 -1.42 6.87 14.10
C LYS A 44 -2.79 7.03 13.41
N PHE A 45 -2.89 6.73 12.13
CA PHE A 45 -4.15 6.86 11.39
C PHE A 45 -4.80 5.50 11.22
N HIS A 46 -4.99 5.06 9.98
CA HIS A 46 -5.55 3.76 9.67
C HIS A 46 -4.54 2.64 9.94
N ASN A 47 -5.01 1.51 10.47
CA ASN A 47 -4.20 0.32 10.71
C ASN A 47 -2.83 0.58 11.36
N ALA A 48 -2.78 1.48 12.36
CA ALA A 48 -1.57 1.79 13.14
C ALA A 48 -1.26 0.67 14.17
N ILE A 49 -1.34 -0.58 13.74
CA ILE A 49 -1.25 -1.79 14.54
C ILE A 49 -0.30 -2.82 13.92
N LEU A 50 0.06 -3.83 14.69
CA LEU A 50 0.90 -4.94 14.20
C LEU A 50 0.22 -5.64 13.03
N GLY A 51 0.96 -5.79 11.91
CA GLY A 51 0.46 -6.42 10.69
C GLY A 51 -0.43 -5.51 9.82
N GLY A 52 -0.62 -4.25 10.23
CA GLY A 52 -1.49 -3.32 9.53
C GLY A 52 -1.10 -3.07 8.07
N LEU A 53 0.18 -3.09 7.72
CA LEU A 53 0.66 -2.90 6.35
C LEU A 53 0.18 -4.03 5.42
N CYS A 54 0.30 -5.27 5.85
CA CYS A 54 -0.16 -6.42 5.08
C CYS A 54 -1.69 -6.41 4.95
N ASP A 55 -2.40 -6.13 6.04
CA ASP A 55 -3.87 -6.01 6.05
C ASP A 55 -4.36 -4.94 5.08
N HIS A 56 -3.78 -3.74 5.14
CA HIS A 56 -4.07 -2.65 4.21
C HIS A 56 -3.83 -3.05 2.75
N SER A 57 -2.70 -3.68 2.45
CA SER A 57 -2.38 -4.14 1.09
C SER A 57 -3.43 -5.12 0.55
N LEU A 58 -3.94 -6.01 1.41
CA LEU A 58 -5.01 -6.96 1.06
C LEU A 58 -6.35 -6.25 0.84
N ASN A 59 -6.71 -5.29 1.70
CA ASN A 59 -7.93 -4.50 1.54
C ASN A 59 -7.91 -3.70 0.24
N VAL A 60 -6.78 -3.08 -0.11
CA VAL A 60 -6.60 -2.37 -1.38
C VAL A 60 -6.73 -3.32 -2.58
N TYR A 61 -6.17 -4.53 -2.47
CA TYR A 61 -6.32 -5.55 -3.51
C TYR A 61 -7.80 -5.92 -3.73
N ASP A 62 -8.54 -6.21 -2.67
CA ASP A 62 -9.95 -6.58 -2.74
C ASP A 62 -10.80 -5.47 -3.36
N ARG A 63 -10.58 -4.22 -2.93
CA ARG A 63 -11.27 -3.06 -3.49
C ARG A 63 -10.95 -2.82 -4.96
N ALA A 64 -9.70 -3.02 -5.37
CA ALA A 64 -9.32 -2.88 -6.78
C ALA A 64 -9.95 -3.96 -7.65
N VAL A 65 -10.00 -5.22 -7.18
CA VAL A 65 -10.68 -6.31 -7.87
C VAL A 65 -12.17 -6.01 -8.03
N GLU A 66 -12.85 -5.62 -6.94
CA GLU A 66 -14.27 -5.24 -6.96
C GLU A 66 -14.56 -4.10 -7.96
N LEU A 67 -13.74 -3.04 -7.93
CA LEU A 67 -13.87 -1.91 -8.84
C LEU A 67 -13.70 -2.31 -10.29
N ILE A 68 -12.67 -3.12 -10.60
CA ILE A 68 -12.41 -3.58 -11.97
C ILE A 68 -13.54 -4.48 -12.47
N GLU A 69 -14.02 -5.40 -11.65
CA GLU A 69 -15.14 -6.27 -12.01
C GLU A 69 -16.42 -5.47 -12.31
N ASN A 70 -16.71 -4.45 -11.48
CA ASN A 70 -17.86 -3.59 -11.69
C ASN A 70 -17.72 -2.71 -12.94
N GLU A 71 -16.54 -2.11 -13.16
CA GLU A 71 -16.28 -1.32 -14.37
C GLU A 71 -16.32 -2.17 -15.63
N ASN A 72 -15.85 -3.42 -15.59
CA ASN A 72 -15.81 -4.31 -16.75
C ASN A 72 -17.19 -4.83 -17.18
N LYS A 73 -18.24 -4.63 -16.38
CA LYS A 73 -19.65 -4.83 -16.82
C LYS A 73 -20.09 -3.79 -17.85
N LYS A 74 -19.40 -2.66 -17.92
CA LYS A 74 -19.67 -1.60 -18.91
C LYS A 74 -19.04 -1.96 -20.26
N GLU A 75 -19.76 -1.68 -21.34
CA GLU A 75 -19.26 -1.96 -22.70
C GLU A 75 -17.94 -1.25 -23.01
N ASN A 76 -17.80 0.00 -22.57
CA ASN A 76 -16.63 0.86 -22.84
C ASN A 76 -15.67 0.91 -21.65
N SER A 77 -15.51 -0.17 -20.88
CA SER A 77 -14.56 -0.19 -19.77
C SER A 77 -13.12 0.00 -20.26
N LEU A 78 -12.38 0.83 -19.54
CA LEU A 78 -10.95 1.09 -19.77
C LEU A 78 -10.06 0.00 -19.17
N PHE A 79 -10.63 -0.93 -18.36
CA PHE A 79 -9.88 -1.88 -17.55
C PHE A 79 -9.92 -3.32 -18.09
N LYS A 80 -10.55 -3.58 -19.24
CA LYS A 80 -10.66 -4.94 -19.82
C LYS A 80 -9.33 -5.62 -20.08
N ASN A 81 -8.27 -4.85 -20.29
CA ASN A 81 -6.93 -5.36 -20.59
C ASN A 81 -5.98 -5.29 -19.38
N VAL A 82 -6.45 -4.87 -18.21
CA VAL A 82 -5.62 -4.91 -16.99
C VAL A 82 -5.50 -6.35 -16.53
N SER A 83 -4.26 -6.85 -16.45
CA SER A 83 -4.00 -8.23 -16.05
C SER A 83 -4.15 -8.41 -14.52
N THR A 84 -4.49 -9.62 -14.08
CA THR A 84 -4.50 -9.97 -12.65
C THR A 84 -3.13 -9.76 -12.02
N GLU A 85 -2.04 -9.98 -12.76
CA GLU A 85 -0.68 -9.70 -12.32
C GLU A 85 -0.48 -8.20 -12.04
N SER A 86 -0.91 -7.31 -12.95
CA SER A 86 -0.79 -5.87 -12.74
C SER A 86 -1.62 -5.37 -11.57
N ILE A 87 -2.81 -5.95 -11.36
CA ILE A 87 -3.63 -5.66 -10.19
C ILE A 87 -2.88 -6.04 -8.92
N ALA A 88 -2.41 -7.29 -8.82
CA ALA A 88 -1.70 -7.79 -7.65
C ALA A 88 -0.42 -6.98 -7.35
N ILE A 89 0.40 -6.68 -8.37
CA ILE A 89 1.60 -5.86 -8.20
C ILE A 89 1.26 -4.47 -7.67
N SER A 90 0.29 -3.79 -8.31
CA SER A 90 0.01 -2.39 -8.01
C SER A 90 -0.72 -2.18 -6.70
N THR A 91 -1.37 -3.21 -6.15
CA THR A 91 -2.12 -3.13 -4.89
C THR A 91 -1.35 -3.73 -3.73
N LEU A 92 -0.82 -4.95 -3.87
CA LEU A 92 -0.09 -5.60 -2.78
C LEU A 92 1.24 -4.90 -2.44
N LEU A 93 1.83 -4.18 -3.40
CA LEU A 93 3.16 -3.60 -3.26
C LEU A 93 3.17 -2.06 -3.30
N HIS A 94 2.00 -1.38 -3.40
CA HIS A 94 1.97 0.08 -3.52
C HIS A 94 2.69 0.80 -2.39
N ASP A 95 2.60 0.24 -1.20
CA ASP A 95 3.14 0.77 0.05
C ASP A 95 4.44 0.09 0.51
N LEU A 96 5.19 -0.52 -0.41
CA LEU A 96 6.46 -1.18 -0.10
C LEU A 96 7.47 -0.23 0.56
N CYS A 97 7.33 1.07 0.34
CA CYS A 97 8.11 2.12 0.98
C CYS A 97 8.04 2.13 2.52
N LYS A 98 7.02 1.47 3.10
CA LYS A 98 6.81 1.38 4.55
C LYS A 98 7.61 0.26 5.22
N VAL A 99 8.27 -0.60 4.47
CA VAL A 99 9.19 -1.62 5.01
C VAL A 99 10.37 -0.95 5.69
N TYR A 100 10.65 -1.33 6.95
CA TYR A 100 11.67 -0.73 7.82
C TYR A 100 11.52 0.80 8.00
N TYR A 101 10.30 1.30 7.86
CA TYR A 101 10.00 2.74 7.93
C TYR A 101 9.59 3.20 9.31
N TYR A 102 9.03 2.30 10.12
CA TYR A 102 8.55 2.62 11.45
C TYR A 102 9.44 2.02 12.54
N LYS A 103 9.49 2.70 13.69
CA LYS A 103 10.04 2.18 14.94
C LYS A 103 9.08 2.43 16.07
N VAL A 104 9.12 1.57 17.08
CA VAL A 104 8.37 1.76 18.32
C VAL A 104 9.14 2.73 19.21
N SER A 105 8.45 3.76 19.70
CA SER A 105 8.92 4.74 20.68
C SER A 105 7.95 4.79 21.86
N LEU A 106 8.35 5.37 22.97
CA LEU A 106 7.50 5.53 24.15
C LEU A 106 7.09 7.00 24.31
N ARG A 107 5.82 7.25 24.66
CA ARG A 107 5.33 8.58 25.05
C ARG A 107 4.63 8.50 26.39
N ASN A 108 4.72 9.60 27.16
CA ASN A 108 3.98 9.73 28.41
C ASN A 108 2.53 10.16 28.10
N VAL A 109 1.56 9.42 28.62
CA VAL A 109 0.13 9.77 28.57
C VAL A 109 -0.44 9.74 29.99
N LYS A 110 -1.42 10.58 30.26
CA LYS A 110 -2.23 10.47 31.48
C LYS A 110 -3.32 9.44 31.26
N ASN A 111 -3.37 8.45 32.16
CA ASN A 111 -4.49 7.50 32.17
C ASN A 111 -5.76 8.14 32.77
N GLU A 112 -6.86 7.42 32.79
CA GLU A 112 -8.16 7.87 33.33
C GLU A 112 -8.11 8.26 34.81
N PHE A 113 -7.12 7.77 35.56
CA PHE A 113 -6.88 8.11 36.97
C PHE A 113 -5.95 9.32 37.17
N GLY A 114 -5.53 9.98 36.08
CA GLY A 114 -4.63 11.14 36.12
C GLY A 114 -3.15 10.78 36.35
N THR A 115 -2.80 9.50 36.39
CA THR A 115 -1.41 9.03 36.56
C THR A 115 -0.71 8.98 35.20
N TRP A 116 0.57 9.40 35.16
CA TRP A 116 1.39 9.31 33.97
C TRP A 116 1.89 7.88 33.76
N GLU A 117 1.69 7.37 32.55
CA GLU A 117 2.20 6.06 32.11
C GLU A 117 2.90 6.18 30.75
N GLN A 118 3.85 5.28 30.49
CA GLN A 118 4.53 5.19 29.22
C GLN A 118 3.78 4.21 28.32
N VAL A 119 3.32 4.69 27.16
CA VAL A 119 2.69 3.84 26.16
C VAL A 119 3.53 3.78 24.89
N PRO A 120 3.62 2.61 24.24
CA PRO A 120 4.29 2.49 22.95
C PRO A 120 3.48 3.20 21.85
N TYR A 121 4.17 3.73 20.87
CA TYR A 121 3.58 4.27 19.66
C TYR A 121 4.57 4.19 18.51
N TYR A 122 4.07 4.20 17.28
CA TYR A 122 4.92 4.17 16.09
C TYR A 122 5.41 5.56 15.71
N THR A 123 6.70 5.66 15.39
CA THR A 123 7.34 6.87 14.85
C THR A 123 8.03 6.55 13.54
N VAL A 124 8.16 7.55 12.68
CA VAL A 124 8.87 7.43 11.41
C VAL A 124 10.38 7.38 11.66
N ASP A 125 11.07 6.43 11.02
CA ASP A 125 12.53 6.28 10.99
C ASP A 125 13.01 6.20 9.53
N GLU A 126 12.78 7.28 8.76
CA GLU A 126 13.08 7.35 7.32
C GLU A 126 14.57 7.29 7.05
N LYS A 127 15.00 6.24 6.33
CA LYS A 127 16.41 6.02 5.95
C LYS A 127 16.67 6.26 4.47
N LEU A 128 15.60 6.35 3.66
CA LEU A 128 15.68 6.54 2.22
C LEU A 128 14.65 7.64 1.81
N PRO A 129 15.02 8.92 1.87
CA PRO A 129 14.08 10.04 1.75
C PRO A 129 13.66 10.30 0.28
N TYR A 130 12.92 9.36 -0.30
CA TYR A 130 12.18 9.52 -1.55
C TYR A 130 10.76 10.01 -1.28
N GLY A 131 10.03 10.41 -2.33
CA GLY A 131 8.59 10.53 -2.29
C GLY A 131 7.93 9.16 -2.00
N HIS A 132 6.74 9.17 -1.43
CA HIS A 132 6.10 7.93 -0.91
C HIS A 132 5.95 6.86 -2.01
N GLY A 133 5.18 7.15 -3.07
CA GLY A 133 5.01 6.20 -4.17
C GLY A 133 6.28 5.99 -5.00
N GLU A 134 7.11 7.03 -5.15
CA GLU A 134 8.41 6.96 -5.84
C GLU A 134 9.34 5.95 -5.17
N LYS A 135 9.37 5.91 -3.84
CA LYS A 135 10.15 4.95 -3.06
C LYS A 135 9.69 3.52 -3.31
N SER A 136 8.36 3.28 -3.31
CA SER A 136 7.82 1.95 -3.62
C SER A 136 8.21 1.49 -5.02
N VAL A 137 8.05 2.36 -6.03
CA VAL A 137 8.49 2.06 -7.41
C VAL A 137 9.99 1.75 -7.47
N TYR A 138 10.83 2.56 -6.82
CA TYR A 138 12.27 2.34 -6.76
C TYR A 138 12.62 0.98 -6.14
N MET A 139 12.01 0.64 -5.00
CA MET A 139 12.29 -0.61 -4.29
C MET A 139 11.85 -1.83 -5.10
N ILE A 140 10.65 -1.81 -5.69
CA ILE A 140 10.15 -2.91 -6.54
C ILE A 140 11.06 -3.08 -7.77
N SER A 141 11.47 -1.97 -8.40
CA SER A 141 12.32 -1.99 -9.61
C SER A 141 13.70 -2.58 -9.37
N GLY A 142 14.14 -2.67 -8.12
CA GLY A 142 15.36 -3.38 -7.73
C GLY A 142 15.25 -4.92 -7.85
N PHE A 143 14.04 -5.45 -7.96
CA PHE A 143 13.77 -6.89 -8.06
C PHE A 143 13.16 -7.28 -9.39
N MET A 144 12.11 -6.56 -9.83
CA MET A 144 11.37 -6.87 -11.05
C MET A 144 11.03 -5.60 -11.83
N ARG A 145 10.91 -5.75 -13.15
CA ARG A 145 10.54 -4.64 -14.03
C ARG A 145 9.05 -4.35 -13.92
N LEU A 146 8.70 -3.10 -13.64
CA LEU A 146 7.32 -2.60 -13.69
C LEU A 146 6.96 -2.14 -15.12
N THR A 147 5.70 -2.30 -15.50
CA THR A 147 5.12 -1.59 -16.65
C THR A 147 4.95 -0.11 -16.30
N ARG A 148 4.73 0.74 -17.32
CA ARG A 148 4.47 2.17 -17.08
C ARG A 148 3.18 2.39 -16.29
N GLU A 149 2.16 1.59 -16.57
CA GLU A 149 0.87 1.68 -15.87
C GLU A 149 0.99 1.31 -14.39
N GLU A 150 1.68 0.21 -14.08
CA GLU A 150 1.96 -0.20 -12.71
C GLU A 150 2.80 0.85 -11.97
N ALA A 151 3.87 1.32 -12.60
CA ALA A 151 4.72 2.35 -12.00
C ALA A 151 3.94 3.64 -11.73
N MET A 152 3.03 4.07 -12.63
CA MET A 152 2.20 5.25 -12.40
C MET A 152 1.13 5.00 -11.35
N ALA A 153 0.52 3.80 -11.31
CA ALA A 153 -0.44 3.44 -10.28
C ALA A 153 0.19 3.48 -8.89
N ILE A 154 1.34 2.85 -8.72
CA ILE A 154 2.08 2.85 -7.46
C ILE A 154 2.58 4.26 -7.11
N ASN A 155 3.14 4.99 -8.09
CA ASN A 155 3.72 6.32 -7.84
C ASN A 155 2.68 7.35 -7.37
N TRP A 156 1.44 7.27 -7.85
CA TRP A 156 0.40 8.26 -7.59
C TRP A 156 -0.76 7.75 -6.72
N HIS A 157 -0.62 6.58 -6.06
CA HIS A 157 -1.70 6.02 -5.23
C HIS A 157 -2.15 6.96 -4.11
N MET A 158 -1.24 7.75 -3.54
CA MET A 158 -1.57 8.73 -2.51
C MET A 158 -2.48 9.87 -3.01
N GLY A 159 -2.62 10.04 -4.32
CA GLY A 159 -3.50 11.06 -4.89
C GLY A 159 -3.24 12.47 -4.37
N GLY A 160 -4.29 13.12 -3.90
CA GLY A 160 -4.21 14.47 -3.33
C GLY A 160 -3.43 14.57 -2.01
N PHE A 161 -3.14 13.46 -1.34
CA PHE A 161 -2.34 13.41 -0.12
C PHE A 161 -0.83 13.33 -0.39
N ASP A 162 -0.42 13.16 -1.65
CA ASP A 162 0.99 13.18 -2.02
C ASP A 162 1.61 14.55 -1.73
N LYS A 163 2.78 14.56 -1.09
CA LYS A 163 3.47 15.79 -0.71
C LYS A 163 3.80 16.70 -1.90
N ARG A 164 4.02 16.12 -3.09
CA ARG A 164 4.24 16.88 -4.33
C ARG A 164 2.98 17.65 -4.71
N VAL A 165 1.82 16.98 -4.64
CA VAL A 165 0.51 17.60 -4.94
C VAL A 165 0.19 18.68 -3.91
N VAL A 166 0.38 18.40 -2.63
CA VAL A 166 0.24 19.42 -1.55
C VAL A 166 1.19 20.59 -1.76
N GLY A 167 2.39 20.33 -2.32
CA GLY A 167 3.38 21.35 -2.69
C GLY A 167 3.06 22.11 -3.99
N GLY A 168 1.95 21.80 -4.67
CA GLY A 168 1.51 22.49 -5.90
C GLY A 168 1.94 21.84 -7.22
N ASP A 169 2.36 20.56 -7.20
CA ASP A 169 2.61 19.79 -8.42
C ASP A 169 1.28 19.28 -9.02
N PHE A 170 1.00 19.65 -10.26
CA PHE A 170 -0.18 19.25 -11.00
C PHE A 170 0.02 18.02 -11.89
N SER A 171 1.18 17.37 -11.84
CA SER A 171 1.50 16.19 -12.66
C SER A 171 0.54 15.03 -12.44
N ILE A 172 -0.06 14.94 -11.26
CA ILE A 172 -1.08 13.94 -10.93
C ILE A 172 -2.27 13.98 -11.89
N SER A 173 -2.75 15.17 -12.27
CA SER A 173 -3.87 15.32 -13.20
C SER A 173 -3.57 14.69 -14.55
N LYS A 174 -2.34 14.88 -15.04
CA LYS A 174 -1.87 14.27 -16.28
C LYS A 174 -1.67 12.76 -16.13
N ALA A 175 -1.13 12.31 -14.98
CA ALA A 175 -0.95 10.90 -14.70
C ALA A 175 -2.29 10.16 -14.69
N PHE A 176 -3.29 10.67 -13.99
CA PHE A 176 -4.63 10.07 -13.92
C PHE A 176 -5.36 10.09 -15.28
N SER A 177 -5.17 11.14 -16.09
CA SER A 177 -5.74 11.20 -17.44
C SER A 177 -5.11 10.20 -18.42
N GLN A 178 -3.78 9.98 -18.32
CA GLN A 178 -3.06 9.08 -19.21
C GLN A 178 -3.05 7.62 -18.77
N PHE A 179 -3.19 7.39 -17.46
CA PHE A 179 -3.14 6.07 -16.82
C PHE A 179 -4.36 5.88 -15.92
N PRO A 180 -5.55 5.57 -16.47
CA PRO A 180 -6.78 5.40 -15.68
C PRO A 180 -6.64 4.37 -14.55
N PHE A 181 -5.80 3.36 -14.73
CA PHE A 181 -5.50 2.36 -13.69
C PHE A 181 -4.86 3.00 -12.45
N ALA A 182 -4.08 4.09 -12.58
CA ALA A 182 -3.56 4.83 -11.43
C ALA A 182 -4.68 5.49 -10.62
N THR A 183 -5.72 6.01 -11.29
CA THR A 183 -6.90 6.54 -10.61
C THR A 183 -7.65 5.44 -9.86
N LEU A 184 -7.80 4.27 -10.48
CA LEU A 184 -8.50 3.13 -9.85
C LEU A 184 -7.78 2.66 -8.59
N VAL A 185 -6.46 2.50 -8.63
CA VAL A 185 -5.66 2.08 -7.46
C VAL A 185 -5.77 3.13 -6.35
N HIS A 186 -5.72 4.43 -6.67
CA HIS A 186 -5.94 5.50 -5.69
C HIS A 186 -7.33 5.42 -5.04
N ILE A 187 -8.40 5.16 -5.81
CA ILE A 187 -9.75 5.00 -5.28
C ILE A 187 -9.82 3.76 -4.37
N ALA A 188 -9.21 2.64 -4.77
CA ALA A 188 -9.16 1.42 -3.99
C ALA A 188 -8.46 1.64 -2.64
N ASP A 189 -7.34 2.36 -2.63
CA ASP A 189 -6.59 2.74 -1.44
C ASP A 189 -7.44 3.61 -0.48
N ILE A 190 -8.12 4.63 -1.02
CA ILE A 190 -9.06 5.45 -0.24
C ILE A 190 -10.21 4.61 0.32
N MET A 191 -10.81 3.72 -0.47
CA MET A 191 -11.90 2.87 0.01
C MET A 191 -11.42 1.94 1.13
N ALA A 192 -10.28 1.27 0.97
CA ALA A 192 -9.68 0.44 2.01
C ALA A 192 -9.45 1.25 3.29
N THR A 193 -8.75 2.37 3.18
CA THR A 193 -8.43 3.26 4.29
C THR A 193 -9.68 3.77 5.02
N TYR A 194 -10.76 4.12 4.31
CA TYR A 194 -11.88 4.84 4.90
C TYR A 194 -13.12 3.98 5.18
N PHE A 195 -13.23 2.80 4.60
CA PHE A 195 -14.40 1.94 4.76
C PHE A 195 -14.09 0.62 5.47
N ASP A 196 -12.86 0.09 5.33
CA ASP A 196 -12.55 -1.26 5.75
C ASP A 196 -11.64 -1.32 6.98
N GLU A 197 -10.92 -0.24 7.28
CA GLU A 197 -9.88 -0.23 8.30
C GLU A 197 -10.26 0.54 9.54
N ASP A 198 -9.80 0.03 10.70
CA ASP A 198 -9.98 0.71 11.99
C ASP A 198 -9.18 2.01 12.03
N ARG A 199 -9.81 3.03 12.63
CA ARG A 199 -9.22 4.34 12.91
C ARG A 199 -9.44 4.65 14.37
N ASP A 200 -8.37 4.84 15.08
CA ASP A 200 -8.40 5.36 16.45
C ASP A 200 -8.44 6.89 16.48
#